data_c2cee7ed3ab68f746b57d7050ff8c8d7
#
_entry.id   c2cee7ed3ab68f746b57d7050ff8c8d7
#
_cell.length_a   1.000
_cell.length_b   1.000
_cell.length_c   1.000
_cell.angle_alpha   90.00
_cell.angle_beta   90.00
_cell.angle_gamma   90.00
#
_symmetry.space_group_name_H-M   'P 1'
#
loop_
_entity.id
_entity.type
_entity.pdbx_description
1 polymer ?
#
loop_
_entity_poly.entity_id
_entity_poly.type
_entity_poly.pdbx_seq_one_letter_code
_entity_poly.pdbx_strand_id
1 'polypeptide(L)'
;MSALKATGLAKSYKSRQVVRDLSLELDSGEVVGLLGPNGAGKTTAFYMIVGLVPCDAGRILLDEVDLTLLPMDRRAQLGLGYLPQEASVFRKLSVQDNILAILETRDLERAAREERLEQLLAELRIGHVRKTQGLALSGGERRRVEIARALAAEPRFMLLDEPFAGVDPLSVLDIQRIIRELTQRSIGVLITDHNVRETLGVCARAYIVNQGTVIASGTAEEVLANPQVREVYLGESFRL
;
A
#
# COMPACT_ATOMS: atom_id res chain seq x y z
N MET A 1 5.47 -5.81 18.99
CA MET A 1 4.79 -5.34 17.76
C MET A 1 5.84 -5.14 16.71
N SER A 2 5.52 -5.41 15.45
CA SER A 2 6.45 -5.20 14.34
C SER A 2 6.26 -3.79 13.77
N ALA A 3 7.34 -3.13 13.34
CA ALA A 3 7.29 -1.78 12.81
C ALA A 3 8.12 -1.64 11.52
N LEU A 4 7.57 -0.87 10.56
CA LEU A 4 8.28 -0.41 9.37
C LEU A 4 8.62 1.07 9.57
N LYS A 5 9.91 1.40 9.58
CA LYS A 5 10.40 2.76 9.82
C LYS A 5 11.21 3.26 8.63
N ALA A 6 10.89 4.45 8.20
CA ALA A 6 11.69 5.21 7.23
C ALA A 6 12.17 6.49 7.91
N THR A 7 13.46 6.75 7.91
CA THR A 7 14.04 7.88 8.64
C THR A 7 14.97 8.67 7.73
N GLY A 8 14.75 9.97 7.64
CA GLY A 8 15.64 10.90 6.92
C GLY A 8 15.75 10.61 5.43
N LEU A 9 14.69 10.08 4.79
CA LEU A 9 14.74 9.73 3.37
C LEU A 9 14.97 10.97 2.51
N ALA A 10 15.94 10.89 1.61
CA ALA A 10 16.21 11.93 0.62
C ALA A 10 16.38 11.34 -0.77
N LYS A 11 15.90 12.09 -1.78
CA LYS A 11 16.04 11.74 -3.20
C LYS A 11 16.11 12.96 -4.08
N SER A 12 17.11 12.96 -4.96
CA SER A 12 17.28 13.96 -6.00
C SER A 12 17.28 13.33 -7.39
N TYR A 13 16.67 14.00 -8.35
CA TYR A 13 16.77 13.69 -9.77
C TYR A 13 17.45 14.87 -10.48
N LYS A 14 18.68 14.65 -10.95
CA LYS A 14 19.56 15.71 -11.49
C LYS A 14 19.74 16.82 -10.44
N SER A 15 19.34 18.06 -10.75
CA SER A 15 19.44 19.20 -9.83
C SER A 15 18.21 19.39 -8.92
N ARG A 16 17.15 18.61 -9.11
CA ARG A 16 15.91 18.75 -8.34
C ARG A 16 15.86 17.76 -7.18
N GLN A 17 15.89 18.26 -5.96
CA GLN A 17 15.63 17.47 -4.77
C GLN A 17 14.11 17.30 -4.60
N VAL A 18 13.62 16.06 -4.75
CA VAL A 18 12.19 15.70 -4.73
C VAL A 18 11.75 15.28 -3.33
N VAL A 19 12.60 14.54 -2.61
CA VAL A 19 12.42 14.22 -1.19
C VAL A 19 13.65 14.75 -0.46
N ARG A 20 13.44 15.49 0.65
CA ARG A 20 14.51 16.23 1.32
C ARG A 20 14.92 15.61 2.66
N ASP A 21 13.94 15.35 3.50
CA ASP A 21 14.09 14.72 4.82
C ASP A 21 12.71 14.18 5.23
N LEU A 22 12.39 13.01 4.73
CA LEU A 22 11.08 12.39 4.99
C LEU A 22 11.25 11.25 5.98
N SER A 23 10.53 11.34 7.09
CA SER A 23 10.47 10.28 8.09
C SER A 23 9.03 9.86 8.33
N LEU A 24 8.78 8.56 8.40
CA LEU A 24 7.51 7.97 8.78
C LEU A 24 7.72 6.62 9.47
N GLU A 25 6.72 6.23 10.23
CA GLU A 25 6.66 4.94 10.91
C GLU A 25 5.28 4.32 10.70
N LEU A 26 5.22 3.01 10.61
CA LEU A 26 4.02 2.21 10.43
C LEU A 26 4.11 0.98 11.33
N ASP A 27 3.15 0.81 12.22
CA ASP A 27 3.06 -0.34 13.10
C ASP A 27 2.22 -1.47 12.50
N SER A 28 2.47 -2.70 12.93
CA SER A 28 1.63 -3.84 12.56
C SER A 28 0.19 -3.63 13.04
N GLY A 29 -0.79 -3.89 12.15
CA GLY A 29 -2.21 -3.68 12.46
C GLY A 29 -2.68 -2.23 12.38
N GLU A 30 -1.87 -1.32 11.86
CA GLU A 30 -2.20 0.08 11.65
C GLU A 30 -2.41 0.41 10.17
N VAL A 31 -3.27 1.40 9.87
CA VAL A 31 -3.34 2.02 8.54
C VAL A 31 -2.78 3.43 8.62
N VAL A 32 -1.77 3.71 7.82
CA VAL A 32 -1.13 5.03 7.72
C VAL A 32 -1.29 5.58 6.31
N GLY A 33 -1.73 6.85 6.22
CA GLY A 33 -1.81 7.58 4.96
C GLY A 33 -0.55 8.40 4.69
N LEU A 34 -0.05 8.37 3.44
CA LEU A 34 0.99 9.29 2.96
C LEU A 34 0.35 10.21 1.92
N LEU A 35 -0.06 11.40 2.35
CA LEU A 35 -0.89 12.32 1.61
C LEU A 35 -0.17 13.63 1.28
N GLY A 36 -0.74 14.46 0.42
CA GLY A 36 -0.20 15.76 0.05
C GLY A 36 -0.48 16.11 -1.42
N PRO A 37 -0.19 17.32 -1.88
CA PRO A 37 -0.44 17.77 -3.24
C PRO A 37 0.38 17.01 -4.30
N ASN A 38 0.00 17.18 -5.58
CA ASN A 38 0.76 16.61 -6.69
C ASN A 38 2.18 17.20 -6.73
N GLY A 39 3.17 16.33 -6.97
CA GLY A 39 4.57 16.73 -6.98
C GLY A 39 5.21 16.96 -5.61
N ALA A 40 4.51 16.68 -4.50
CA ALA A 40 5.03 16.82 -3.14
C ALA A 40 6.16 15.83 -2.78
N GLY A 41 6.35 14.76 -3.57
CA GLY A 41 7.37 13.74 -3.32
C GLY A 41 6.83 12.42 -2.76
N LYS A 42 5.50 12.30 -2.55
CA LYS A 42 4.85 11.08 -1.99
C LYS A 42 5.25 9.80 -2.72
N THR A 43 4.98 9.74 -4.01
CA THR A 43 5.25 8.55 -4.84
C THR A 43 6.73 8.18 -4.82
N THR A 44 7.63 9.18 -4.83
CA THR A 44 9.07 8.92 -4.72
C THR A 44 9.43 8.33 -3.36
N ALA A 45 8.92 8.90 -2.26
CA ALA A 45 9.13 8.38 -0.91
C ALA A 45 8.56 6.96 -0.77
N PHE A 46 7.35 6.75 -1.25
CA PHE A 46 6.70 5.45 -1.27
C PHE A 46 7.52 4.41 -2.06
N TYR A 47 8.01 4.76 -3.26
CA TYR A 47 8.83 3.87 -4.08
C TYR A 47 10.21 3.59 -3.48
N MET A 48 10.78 4.52 -2.70
CA MET A 48 11.98 4.23 -1.91
C MET A 48 11.69 3.15 -0.85
N ILE A 49 10.54 3.20 -0.18
CA ILE A 49 10.13 2.21 0.83
C ILE A 49 9.84 0.85 0.17
N VAL A 50 9.18 0.83 -0.99
CA VAL A 50 8.93 -0.40 -1.77
C VAL A 50 10.25 -1.03 -2.25
N GLY A 51 11.27 -0.22 -2.56
CA GLY A 51 12.54 -0.66 -3.14
C GLY A 51 12.61 -0.55 -4.67
N LEU A 52 11.68 0.21 -5.27
CA LEU A 52 11.68 0.55 -6.71
C LEU A 52 12.64 1.69 -7.05
N VAL A 53 12.90 2.57 -6.09
CA VAL A 53 13.80 3.72 -6.23
C VAL A 53 14.83 3.69 -5.09
N PRO A 54 16.14 3.74 -5.37
CA PRO A 54 17.14 3.82 -4.31
C PRO A 54 17.12 5.18 -3.61
N CYS A 55 17.29 5.19 -2.29
CA CYS A 55 17.47 6.41 -1.51
C CYS A 55 18.86 7.01 -1.77
N ASP A 56 18.96 8.33 -1.79
CA ASP A 56 20.26 9.02 -1.79
C ASP A 56 20.79 9.20 -0.35
N ALA A 57 19.88 9.29 0.64
CA ALA A 57 20.16 9.30 2.06
C ALA A 57 18.98 8.75 2.86
N GLY A 58 19.19 8.51 4.15
CA GLY A 58 18.20 7.97 5.08
C GLY A 58 18.28 6.45 5.24
N ARG A 59 17.37 5.90 6.03
CA ARG A 59 17.29 4.47 6.34
C ARG A 59 15.85 3.97 6.30
N ILE A 60 15.69 2.69 5.91
CA ILE A 60 14.41 1.97 5.93
C ILE A 60 14.65 0.69 6.73
N LEU A 61 13.93 0.54 7.83
CA LEU A 61 14.03 -0.59 8.74
C LEU A 61 12.70 -1.34 8.81
N LEU A 62 12.77 -2.65 8.79
CA LEU A 62 11.67 -3.54 9.16
C LEU A 62 12.08 -4.23 10.47
N ASP A 63 11.52 -3.78 11.58
CA ASP A 63 12.03 -4.09 12.92
C ASP A 63 13.52 -3.68 13.03
N GLU A 64 14.41 -4.65 13.22
CA GLU A 64 15.86 -4.44 13.28
C GLU A 64 16.56 -4.67 11.92
N VAL A 65 15.83 -5.14 10.91
CA VAL A 65 16.40 -5.47 9.60
C VAL A 65 16.49 -4.23 8.71
N ASP A 66 17.69 -3.87 8.28
CA ASP A 66 17.91 -2.76 7.36
C ASP A 66 17.54 -3.16 5.91
N LEU A 67 16.48 -2.55 5.39
CA LEU A 67 16.00 -2.76 4.03
C LEU A 67 16.60 -1.78 3.02
N THR A 68 17.34 -0.76 3.46
CA THR A 68 17.70 0.42 2.66
C THR A 68 18.30 0.07 1.29
N LEU A 69 19.22 -0.89 1.26
CA LEU A 69 19.88 -1.34 0.04
C LEU A 69 19.32 -2.63 -0.55
N LEU A 70 18.31 -3.22 0.09
CA LEU A 70 17.71 -4.46 -0.41
C LEU A 70 16.79 -4.19 -1.60
N PRO A 71 16.87 -5.00 -2.66
CA PRO A 71 15.96 -4.92 -3.80
C PRO A 71 14.56 -5.40 -3.40
N MET A 72 13.55 -5.03 -4.19
CA MET A 72 12.13 -5.27 -3.91
C MET A 72 11.79 -6.75 -3.63
N ASP A 73 12.40 -7.69 -4.36
CA ASP A 73 12.18 -9.13 -4.15
C ASP A 73 12.63 -9.60 -2.77
N ARG A 74 13.75 -9.08 -2.27
CA ARG A 74 14.23 -9.38 -0.91
C ARG A 74 13.34 -8.75 0.16
N ARG A 75 12.86 -7.53 -0.07
CA ARG A 75 11.88 -6.90 0.83
C ARG A 75 10.58 -7.69 0.87
N ALA A 76 10.11 -8.21 -0.27
CA ALA A 76 8.93 -9.08 -0.33
C ALA A 76 9.12 -10.37 0.48
N GLN A 77 10.28 -11.02 0.40
CA GLN A 77 10.62 -12.20 1.22
C GLN A 77 10.64 -11.91 2.73
N LEU A 78 10.93 -10.67 3.11
CA LEU A 78 10.90 -10.21 4.51
C LEU A 78 9.49 -9.78 4.97
N GLY A 79 8.48 -9.85 4.09
CA GLY A 79 7.10 -9.58 4.42
C GLY A 79 6.59 -8.19 4.01
N LEU A 80 7.24 -7.51 3.07
CA LEU A 80 6.77 -6.24 2.53
C LEU A 80 5.99 -6.46 1.22
N GLY A 81 4.66 -6.48 1.30
CA GLY A 81 3.79 -6.59 0.13
C GLY A 81 3.60 -5.24 -0.58
N TYR A 82 3.46 -5.26 -1.89
CA TYR A 82 3.21 -4.07 -2.70
C TYR A 82 2.04 -4.29 -3.67
N LEU A 83 1.12 -3.35 -3.69
CA LEU A 83 -0.01 -3.30 -4.62
C LEU A 83 0.09 -2.03 -5.45
N PRO A 84 0.51 -2.12 -6.73
CA PRO A 84 0.67 -0.98 -7.60
C PRO A 84 -0.66 -0.32 -7.98
N GLN A 85 -0.58 0.93 -8.44
CA GLN A 85 -1.71 1.66 -9.04
C GLN A 85 -2.19 0.97 -10.32
N GLU A 86 -1.26 0.58 -11.19
CA GLU A 86 -1.58 -0.10 -12.44
C GLU A 86 -1.96 -1.56 -12.21
N ALA A 87 -2.83 -2.07 -13.09
CA ALA A 87 -3.27 -3.46 -13.04
C ALA A 87 -2.09 -4.44 -13.16
N SER A 88 -1.86 -5.21 -12.09
CA SER A 88 -0.76 -6.18 -11.96
C SER A 88 -1.18 -7.64 -12.19
N VAL A 89 -2.47 -7.90 -12.44
CA VAL A 89 -2.98 -9.25 -12.68
C VAL A 89 -2.35 -9.89 -13.93
N PHE A 90 -2.01 -11.18 -13.85
CA PHE A 90 -1.59 -11.94 -15.03
C PHE A 90 -2.79 -12.16 -15.95
N ARG A 91 -2.90 -11.33 -16.98
CA ARG A 91 -4.08 -11.21 -17.84
C ARG A 91 -4.56 -12.52 -18.48
N LYS A 92 -3.63 -13.42 -18.85
CA LYS A 92 -3.92 -14.69 -19.53
C LYS A 92 -4.16 -15.86 -18.57
N LEU A 93 -3.84 -15.70 -17.29
CA LEU A 93 -4.09 -16.71 -16.27
C LEU A 93 -5.49 -16.57 -15.71
N SER A 94 -6.08 -17.68 -15.24
CA SER A 94 -7.32 -17.66 -14.46
C SER A 94 -7.09 -17.00 -13.10
N VAL A 95 -8.17 -16.66 -12.39
CA VAL A 95 -8.09 -16.11 -11.02
C VAL A 95 -7.33 -17.07 -10.11
N GLN A 96 -7.67 -18.36 -10.12
CA GLN A 96 -6.96 -19.33 -9.29
C GLN A 96 -5.48 -19.44 -9.66
N ASP A 97 -5.14 -19.44 -10.95
CA ASP A 97 -3.74 -19.57 -11.40
C ASP A 97 -2.94 -18.30 -11.08
N ASN A 98 -3.58 -17.12 -11.05
CA ASN A 98 -2.98 -15.89 -10.57
C ASN A 98 -2.54 -15.99 -9.10
N ILE A 99 -3.35 -16.62 -8.25
CA ILE A 99 -3.05 -16.82 -6.82
C ILE A 99 -2.03 -17.94 -6.66
N LEU A 100 -2.24 -19.07 -7.34
CA LEU A 100 -1.33 -20.22 -7.30
C LEU A 100 0.10 -19.85 -7.72
N ALA A 101 0.27 -19.01 -8.73
CA ALA A 101 1.59 -18.55 -9.18
C ALA A 101 2.42 -17.90 -8.06
N ILE A 102 1.77 -17.30 -7.07
CA ILE A 102 2.45 -16.75 -5.88
C ILE A 102 2.64 -17.84 -4.81
N LEU A 103 1.62 -18.66 -4.55
CA LEU A 103 1.71 -19.75 -3.59
C LEU A 103 2.80 -20.78 -3.95
N GLU A 104 3.06 -20.98 -5.24
CA GLU A 104 4.11 -21.87 -5.74
C GLU A 104 5.54 -21.34 -5.48
N THR A 105 5.68 -20.04 -5.25
CA THR A 105 6.98 -19.46 -4.84
C THR A 105 7.27 -19.68 -3.35
N ARG A 106 6.28 -20.20 -2.60
CA ARG A 106 6.38 -20.50 -1.16
C ARG A 106 6.75 -21.97 -0.97
N ASP A 107 7.48 -22.24 0.09
CA ASP A 107 7.80 -23.62 0.50
C ASP A 107 6.59 -24.25 1.23
N LEU A 108 5.55 -24.56 0.45
CA LEU A 108 4.29 -25.14 0.92
C LEU A 108 4.03 -26.46 0.23
N GLU A 109 3.58 -27.46 0.99
CA GLU A 109 3.04 -28.69 0.45
C GLU A 109 1.80 -28.43 -0.42
N ARG A 110 1.55 -29.31 -1.41
CA ARG A 110 0.44 -29.14 -2.35
C ARG A 110 -0.92 -28.94 -1.66
N ALA A 111 -1.20 -29.74 -0.63
CA ALA A 111 -2.46 -29.65 0.11
C ALA A 111 -2.61 -28.28 0.80
N ALA A 112 -1.55 -27.78 1.43
CA ALA A 112 -1.55 -26.46 2.08
C ALA A 112 -1.73 -25.32 1.05
N ARG A 113 -1.17 -25.44 -0.15
CA ARG A 113 -1.40 -24.47 -1.23
C ARG A 113 -2.85 -24.45 -1.70
N GLU A 114 -3.47 -25.63 -1.87
CA GLU A 114 -4.88 -25.74 -2.25
C GLU A 114 -5.79 -25.19 -1.15
N GLU A 115 -5.54 -25.50 0.11
CA GLU A 115 -6.29 -24.95 1.24
C GLU A 115 -6.17 -23.40 1.29
N ARG A 116 -4.94 -22.87 1.14
CA ARG A 116 -4.71 -21.42 1.15
C ARG A 116 -5.38 -20.73 -0.03
N LEU A 117 -5.40 -21.35 -1.20
CA LEU A 117 -6.15 -20.87 -2.37
C LEU A 117 -7.65 -20.72 -2.05
N GLU A 118 -8.28 -21.78 -1.49
CA GLU A 118 -9.71 -21.75 -1.14
C GLU A 118 -10.01 -20.65 -0.12
N GLN A 119 -9.17 -20.49 0.90
CA GLN A 119 -9.29 -19.43 1.89
C GLN A 119 -9.28 -18.04 1.21
N LEU A 120 -8.28 -17.77 0.35
CA LEU A 120 -8.16 -16.47 -0.33
C LEU A 120 -9.33 -16.19 -1.28
N LEU A 121 -9.82 -17.21 -2.00
CA LEU A 121 -10.99 -17.09 -2.88
C LEU A 121 -12.25 -16.72 -2.09
N ALA A 122 -12.45 -17.34 -0.91
CA ALA A 122 -13.57 -17.06 -0.03
C ALA A 122 -13.45 -15.68 0.63
N GLU A 123 -12.31 -15.36 1.20
CA GLU A 123 -12.01 -14.10 1.87
C GLU A 123 -12.25 -12.89 0.97
N LEU A 124 -11.73 -12.93 -0.25
CA LEU A 124 -11.88 -11.85 -1.22
C LEU A 124 -13.16 -11.93 -2.04
N ARG A 125 -14.02 -12.94 -1.79
CA ARG A 125 -15.30 -13.17 -2.48
C ARG A 125 -15.14 -13.24 -4.01
N ILE A 126 -14.10 -13.91 -4.48
CA ILE A 126 -13.79 -14.09 -5.91
C ILE A 126 -13.93 -15.54 -6.38
N GLY A 127 -14.55 -16.41 -5.57
CA GLY A 127 -14.78 -17.82 -5.91
C GLY A 127 -15.64 -18.01 -7.17
N HIS A 128 -16.63 -17.10 -7.40
CA HIS A 128 -17.53 -17.16 -8.56
C HIS A 128 -16.80 -16.90 -9.90
N VAL A 129 -15.65 -16.19 -9.89
CA VAL A 129 -14.81 -15.92 -11.05
C VAL A 129 -13.53 -16.75 -11.08
N ARG A 130 -13.44 -17.80 -10.25
CA ARG A 130 -12.24 -18.65 -10.08
C ARG A 130 -11.56 -19.05 -11.39
N LYS A 131 -12.33 -19.44 -12.40
CA LYS A 131 -11.84 -19.90 -13.70
C LYS A 131 -11.78 -18.79 -14.76
N THR A 132 -12.22 -17.59 -14.43
CA THR A 132 -12.21 -16.44 -15.34
C THR A 132 -10.79 -15.93 -15.51
N GLN A 133 -10.40 -15.62 -16.75
CA GLN A 133 -9.09 -15.03 -17.03
C GLN A 133 -9.02 -13.57 -16.53
N GLY A 134 -7.84 -13.16 -16.08
CA GLY A 134 -7.60 -11.82 -15.55
C GLY A 134 -8.02 -10.68 -16.48
N LEU A 135 -7.93 -10.88 -17.79
CA LEU A 135 -8.33 -9.88 -18.80
C LEU A 135 -9.84 -9.63 -18.85
N ALA A 136 -10.67 -10.58 -18.41
CA ALA A 136 -12.13 -10.51 -18.46
C ALA A 136 -12.77 -10.04 -17.15
N LEU A 137 -11.96 -9.74 -16.13
CA LEU A 137 -12.44 -9.29 -14.83
C LEU A 137 -12.89 -7.82 -14.87
N SER A 138 -13.95 -7.51 -14.15
CA SER A 138 -14.31 -6.12 -13.81
C SER A 138 -13.21 -5.45 -12.99
N GLY A 139 -13.22 -4.13 -12.89
CA GLY A 139 -12.23 -3.37 -12.10
C GLY A 139 -12.16 -3.81 -10.64
N GLY A 140 -13.32 -3.98 -9.99
CA GLY A 140 -13.40 -4.42 -8.60
C GLY A 140 -12.96 -5.87 -8.39
N GLU A 141 -13.35 -6.80 -9.28
CA GLU A 141 -12.90 -8.19 -9.22
C GLU A 141 -11.38 -8.28 -9.41
N ARG A 142 -10.85 -7.56 -10.40
CA ARG A 142 -9.41 -7.49 -10.66
C ARG A 142 -8.64 -7.01 -9.43
N ARG A 143 -9.11 -5.93 -8.79
CA ARG A 143 -8.45 -5.39 -7.59
C ARG A 143 -8.45 -6.40 -6.45
N ARG A 144 -9.55 -7.14 -6.24
CA ARG A 144 -9.62 -8.22 -5.24
C ARG A 144 -8.67 -9.37 -5.55
N VAL A 145 -8.51 -9.74 -6.82
CA VAL A 145 -7.52 -10.76 -7.24
C VAL A 145 -6.09 -10.29 -6.98
N GLU A 146 -5.78 -9.03 -7.25
CA GLU A 146 -4.46 -8.44 -6.97
C GLU A 146 -4.14 -8.44 -5.47
N ILE A 147 -5.12 -8.11 -4.64
CA ILE A 147 -4.99 -8.20 -3.17
C ILE A 147 -4.82 -9.65 -2.73
N ALA A 148 -5.59 -10.61 -3.29
CA ALA A 148 -5.44 -12.03 -2.99
C ALA A 148 -4.02 -12.54 -3.31
N ARG A 149 -3.45 -12.12 -4.45
CA ARG A 149 -2.07 -12.42 -4.82
C ARG A 149 -1.06 -11.86 -3.82
N ALA A 150 -1.25 -10.61 -3.41
CA ALA A 150 -0.38 -10.01 -2.41
C ALA A 150 -0.46 -10.74 -1.06
N LEU A 151 -1.67 -11.14 -0.64
CA LEU A 151 -1.89 -11.91 0.59
C LEU A 151 -1.37 -13.35 0.52
N ALA A 152 -1.27 -13.93 -0.68
CA ALA A 152 -0.66 -15.25 -0.89
C ALA A 152 0.82 -15.28 -0.47
N ALA A 153 1.52 -14.13 -0.50
CA ALA A 153 2.88 -13.98 -0.01
C ALA A 153 2.99 -13.83 1.52
N GLU A 154 1.85 -13.78 2.25
CA GLU A 154 1.78 -13.59 3.72
C GLU A 154 2.56 -12.36 4.19
N PRO A 155 2.22 -11.16 3.71
CA PRO A 155 2.94 -9.95 4.07
C PRO A 155 2.67 -9.57 5.53
N ARG A 156 3.68 -8.97 6.16
CA ARG A 156 3.56 -8.29 7.47
C ARG A 156 3.11 -6.84 7.31
N PHE A 157 3.48 -6.23 6.18
CA PHE A 157 3.11 -4.89 5.77
C PHE A 157 2.67 -4.86 4.32
N MET A 158 1.64 -4.10 4.02
CA MET A 158 1.11 -3.88 2.67
C MET A 158 1.25 -2.41 2.28
N LEU A 159 1.90 -2.15 1.16
CA LEU A 159 2.02 -0.82 0.57
C LEU A 159 1.06 -0.72 -0.60
N LEU A 160 0.07 0.18 -0.50
CA LEU A 160 -1.00 0.36 -1.49
C LEU A 160 -0.81 1.70 -2.21
N ASP A 161 -0.51 1.62 -3.50
CA ASP A 161 -0.33 2.79 -4.35
C ASP A 161 -1.66 3.15 -5.04
N GLU A 162 -2.24 4.28 -4.64
CA GLU A 162 -3.51 4.79 -5.13
C GLU A 162 -4.63 3.74 -5.23
N PRO A 163 -4.98 3.04 -4.12
CA PRO A 163 -5.93 1.94 -4.16
C PRO A 163 -7.35 2.35 -4.57
N PHE A 164 -7.71 3.63 -4.44
CA PHE A 164 -9.03 4.17 -4.75
C PHE A 164 -9.10 4.86 -6.12
N ALA A 165 -7.98 4.95 -6.85
CA ALA A 165 -7.93 5.63 -8.13
C ALA A 165 -8.73 4.89 -9.22
N GLY A 166 -9.64 5.60 -9.88
CA GLY A 166 -10.43 5.05 -11.00
C GLY A 166 -11.39 3.92 -10.61
N VAL A 167 -11.76 3.83 -9.35
CA VAL A 167 -12.65 2.81 -8.78
C VAL A 167 -14.03 3.43 -8.54
N ASP A 168 -15.11 2.69 -8.83
CA ASP A 168 -16.46 3.15 -8.54
C ASP A 168 -16.76 3.19 -7.03
N PRO A 169 -17.74 3.99 -6.55
CA PRO A 169 -17.98 4.18 -5.13
C PRO A 169 -18.30 2.91 -4.34
N LEU A 170 -18.97 1.92 -4.93
CA LEU A 170 -19.26 0.65 -4.25
C LEU A 170 -18.00 -0.17 -4.08
N SER A 171 -17.14 -0.20 -5.10
CA SER A 171 -15.85 -0.88 -5.04
C SER A 171 -14.89 -0.20 -4.06
N VAL A 172 -14.96 1.13 -3.89
CA VAL A 172 -14.21 1.85 -2.84
C VAL A 172 -14.57 1.33 -1.44
N LEU A 173 -15.85 1.20 -1.13
CA LEU A 173 -16.31 0.64 0.16
C LEU A 173 -15.81 -0.80 0.39
N ASP A 174 -15.78 -1.61 -0.66
CA ASP A 174 -15.23 -2.98 -0.59
C ASP A 174 -13.73 -2.97 -0.30
N ILE A 175 -12.95 -2.10 -0.95
CA ILE A 175 -11.51 -1.96 -0.71
C ILE A 175 -11.25 -1.45 0.72
N GLN A 176 -12.00 -0.47 1.18
CA GLN A 176 -11.91 0.04 2.56
C GLN A 176 -12.18 -1.07 3.60
N ARG A 177 -13.17 -1.92 3.34
CA ARG A 177 -13.44 -3.09 4.20
C ARG A 177 -12.27 -4.06 4.20
N ILE A 178 -11.71 -4.40 3.04
CA ILE A 178 -10.55 -5.29 2.94
C ILE A 178 -9.37 -4.69 3.71
N ILE A 179 -9.08 -3.39 3.59
CA ILE A 179 -8.01 -2.72 4.34
C ILE A 179 -8.21 -2.88 5.86
N ARG A 180 -9.45 -2.72 6.36
CA ARG A 180 -9.75 -2.95 7.78
C ARG A 180 -9.57 -4.42 8.18
N GLU A 181 -9.93 -5.37 7.31
CA GLU A 181 -9.71 -6.80 7.55
C GLU A 181 -8.20 -7.15 7.61
N LEU A 182 -7.33 -6.45 6.82
CA LEU A 182 -5.88 -6.61 6.91
C LEU A 182 -5.34 -6.20 8.27
N THR A 183 -5.80 -5.07 8.83
CA THR A 183 -5.34 -4.63 10.16
C THR A 183 -5.77 -5.57 11.28
N GLN A 184 -6.96 -6.19 11.19
CA GLN A 184 -7.40 -7.22 12.13
C GLN A 184 -6.48 -8.45 12.15
N ARG A 185 -5.72 -8.67 11.07
CA ARG A 185 -4.70 -9.73 10.96
C ARG A 185 -3.31 -9.24 11.36
N SER A 186 -3.22 -8.10 12.01
CA SER A 186 -1.95 -7.46 12.37
C SER A 186 -1.05 -7.11 11.18
N ILE A 187 -1.63 -6.93 9.97
CA ILE A 187 -0.90 -6.42 8.80
C ILE A 187 -0.92 -4.89 8.87
N GLY A 188 0.25 -4.26 8.88
CA GLY A 188 0.36 -2.81 8.75
C GLY A 188 0.12 -2.37 7.30
N VAL A 189 -0.60 -1.27 7.08
CA VAL A 189 -0.95 -0.80 5.73
C VAL A 189 -0.51 0.63 5.52
N LEU A 190 0.36 0.88 4.55
CA LEU A 190 0.71 2.23 4.07
C LEU A 190 -0.05 2.51 2.78
N ILE A 191 -0.78 3.62 2.76
CA ILE A 191 -1.56 4.06 1.59
C ILE A 191 -1.04 5.39 1.09
N THR A 192 -0.79 5.51 -0.20
CA THR A 192 -0.71 6.80 -0.88
C THR A 192 -1.88 6.94 -1.85
N ASP A 193 -2.59 8.06 -1.81
CA ASP A 193 -3.73 8.32 -2.71
C ASP A 193 -3.94 9.83 -2.84
N HIS A 194 -4.62 10.22 -3.91
CA HIS A 194 -5.09 11.58 -4.12
C HIS A 194 -6.52 11.79 -3.58
N ASN A 195 -7.27 10.71 -3.32
CA ASN A 195 -8.59 10.73 -2.69
C ASN A 195 -8.46 10.86 -1.18
N VAL A 196 -8.28 12.10 -0.70
CA VAL A 196 -8.04 12.40 0.71
C VAL A 196 -9.13 11.86 1.61
N ARG A 197 -10.40 12.07 1.23
CA ARG A 197 -11.57 11.67 2.03
C ARG A 197 -11.60 10.16 2.24
N GLU A 198 -11.45 9.40 1.17
CA GLU A 198 -11.50 7.93 1.21
C GLU A 198 -10.33 7.34 2.01
N THR A 199 -9.15 7.98 1.87
CA THR A 199 -7.95 7.56 2.58
C THR A 199 -8.03 7.88 4.07
N LEU A 200 -8.38 9.11 4.45
CA LEU A 200 -8.52 9.49 5.85
C LEU A 200 -9.63 8.69 6.55
N GLY A 201 -10.68 8.26 5.82
CA GLY A 201 -11.76 7.43 6.34
C GLY A 201 -11.34 6.02 6.80
N VAL A 202 -10.14 5.57 6.45
CA VAL A 202 -9.60 4.25 6.86
C VAL A 202 -8.29 4.34 7.65
N CYS A 203 -7.60 5.49 7.61
CA CYS A 203 -6.33 5.66 8.28
C CYS A 203 -6.51 5.93 9.78
N ALA A 204 -5.69 5.29 10.61
CA ALA A 204 -5.53 5.67 12.03
C ALA A 204 -4.82 7.03 12.14
N ARG A 205 -3.81 7.24 11.29
CA ARG A 205 -3.08 8.51 11.18
C ARG A 205 -2.55 8.71 9.76
N ALA A 206 -2.16 9.95 9.46
CA ALA A 206 -1.58 10.29 8.17
C ALA A 206 -0.37 11.21 8.31
N TYR A 207 0.53 11.12 7.34
CA TYR A 207 1.63 12.06 7.11
C TYR A 207 1.29 12.92 5.90
N ILE A 208 1.36 14.23 6.06
CA ILE A 208 1.14 15.18 4.97
C ILE A 208 2.48 15.67 4.46
N VAL A 209 2.74 15.36 3.20
CA VAL A 209 3.99 15.72 2.51
C VAL A 209 3.76 16.96 1.66
N ASN A 210 4.66 17.92 1.76
CA ASN A 210 4.73 19.07 0.88
C ASN A 210 6.20 19.39 0.56
N GLN A 211 6.51 19.65 -0.71
CA GLN A 211 7.86 19.99 -1.18
C GLN A 211 8.99 19.06 -0.66
N GLY A 212 8.69 17.77 -0.56
CA GLY A 212 9.65 16.73 -0.16
C GLY A 212 9.88 16.56 1.34
N THR A 213 9.08 17.22 2.20
CA THR A 213 9.14 17.12 3.66
C THR A 213 7.77 16.79 4.24
N VAL A 214 7.73 16.18 5.43
CA VAL A 214 6.49 16.03 6.21
C VAL A 214 6.20 17.36 6.89
N ILE A 215 5.02 17.95 6.60
CA ILE A 215 4.57 19.23 7.21
C ILE A 215 3.60 19.03 8.35
N ALA A 216 2.94 17.87 8.43
CA ALA A 216 2.05 17.49 9.52
C ALA A 216 1.93 15.97 9.59
N SER A 217 1.69 15.46 10.79
CA SER A 217 1.33 14.05 11.01
C SER A 217 0.39 13.96 12.21
N GLY A 218 -0.52 13.00 12.20
CA GLY A 218 -1.50 12.78 13.26
C GLY A 218 -2.75 12.10 12.76
N THR A 219 -3.78 12.04 13.59
CA THR A 219 -5.11 11.55 13.26
C THR A 219 -5.76 12.38 12.14
N ALA A 220 -6.83 11.85 11.53
CA ALA A 220 -7.58 12.60 10.52
C ALA A 220 -8.04 13.98 11.06
N GLU A 221 -8.50 14.04 12.30
CA GLU A 221 -8.96 15.29 12.93
C GLU A 221 -7.82 16.30 13.08
N GLU A 222 -6.65 15.87 13.59
CA GLU A 222 -5.46 16.72 13.76
C GLU A 222 -4.96 17.25 12.43
N VAL A 223 -4.89 16.40 11.39
CA VAL A 223 -4.47 16.78 10.05
C VAL A 223 -5.45 17.79 9.44
N LEU A 224 -6.76 17.60 9.59
CA LEU A 224 -7.78 18.50 9.06
C LEU A 224 -7.86 19.84 9.80
N ALA A 225 -7.49 19.85 11.08
CA ALA A 225 -7.43 21.07 11.88
C ALA A 225 -6.18 21.91 11.63
N ASN A 226 -5.14 21.33 10.99
CA ASN A 226 -3.87 22.00 10.78
C ASN A 226 -3.98 23.12 9.73
N PRO A 227 -3.72 24.40 10.08
CA PRO A 227 -3.86 25.52 9.16
C PRO A 227 -2.97 25.42 7.91
N GLN A 228 -1.73 24.95 8.07
CA GLN A 228 -0.78 24.79 6.97
C GLN A 228 -1.24 23.72 5.96
N VAL A 229 -1.83 22.63 6.46
CA VAL A 229 -2.40 21.56 5.60
C VAL A 229 -3.59 22.10 4.82
N ARG A 230 -4.46 22.90 5.45
CA ARG A 230 -5.59 23.54 4.77
C ARG A 230 -5.13 24.49 3.69
N GLU A 231 -4.16 25.33 3.97
CA GLU A 231 -3.63 26.31 3.01
C GLU A 231 -3.02 25.65 1.77
N VAL A 232 -2.17 24.62 1.96
CA VAL A 232 -1.36 24.08 0.86
C VAL A 232 -1.94 22.86 0.16
N TYR A 233 -2.97 22.21 0.75
CA TYR A 233 -3.45 20.93 0.23
C TYR A 233 -4.98 20.79 0.17
N LEU A 234 -5.70 21.07 1.26
CA LEU A 234 -7.13 20.75 1.35
C LEU A 234 -8.05 21.88 0.86
N GLY A 235 -7.63 23.14 1.04
CA GLY A 235 -8.47 24.30 0.87
C GLY A 235 -9.39 24.53 2.09
N GLU A 236 -9.88 25.77 2.24
CA GLU A 236 -10.66 26.17 3.43
C GLU A 236 -12.02 25.47 3.55
N SER A 237 -12.62 25.09 2.43
CA SER A 237 -13.96 24.48 2.36
C SER A 237 -13.96 22.94 2.51
N PHE A 238 -12.82 22.30 2.65
CA PHE A 238 -12.74 20.83 2.74
C PHE A 238 -13.39 20.33 4.03
N ARG A 239 -14.27 19.31 3.91
CA ARG A 239 -14.90 18.54 5.00
C ARG A 239 -14.89 17.06 4.64
N LEU A 240 -14.73 16.18 5.65
CA LEU A 240 -14.89 14.72 5.52
C LEU A 240 -16.33 14.34 5.22
#